data_2cf70cfed21dee9474679d47c85befde
#
_entry.id   2cf70cfed21dee9474679d47c85befde
#
_cell.length_a   1.000
_cell.length_b   1.000
_cell.length_c   1.000
_cell.angle_alpha   90.00
_cell.angle_beta   90.00
_cell.angle_gamma   90.00
#
_symmetry.space_group_name_H-M   'P 1'
#
loop_
_entity.id
_entity.type
_entity.pdbx_description
1 polymer ?
#
loop_
_entity_poly.entity_id
_entity_poly.type
_entity_poly.pdbx_seq_one_letter_code
_entity_poly.pdbx_strand_id
1 'polypeptide(L)'
;MARVEDVLHRAKATITGRQKKENRDVWTVEGLVHPGLKRTVFVFKQRALVEVELQYEYENWNIERYNQRMGEIRKYFDEKYGTGKLVSRSRDTDADVIQTLVGYQWMVGATMLELFYFSAQHDSLVYRTISVDYKAM
;
A
#
# COMPACT_ATOMS: atom_id res chain seq x y z
N MET A 1 16.98 -5.08 10.08
CA MET A 1 15.86 -5.72 10.80
C MET A 1 15.78 -5.27 12.25
N ALA A 2 16.85 -5.39 13.02
CA ALA A 2 16.83 -4.99 14.43
C ALA A 2 16.45 -3.52 14.65
N ARG A 3 16.91 -2.63 13.77
CA ARG A 3 16.59 -1.20 13.85
C ARG A 3 15.11 -0.93 13.59
N VAL A 4 14.51 -1.61 12.62
CA VAL A 4 13.08 -1.51 12.32
C VAL A 4 12.26 -2.04 13.48
N GLU A 5 12.63 -3.19 14.02
CA GLU A 5 11.96 -3.79 15.19
C GLU A 5 11.99 -2.84 16.40
N ASP A 6 13.13 -2.20 16.66
CA ASP A 6 13.30 -1.25 17.76
C ASP A 6 12.39 -0.02 17.58
N VAL A 7 12.34 0.54 16.37
CA VAL A 7 11.47 1.69 16.05
C VAL A 7 9.99 1.31 16.21
N LEU A 8 9.59 0.13 15.74
CA LEU A 8 8.21 -0.34 15.88
C LEU A 8 7.84 -0.53 17.35
N HIS A 9 8.74 -1.05 18.15
CA HIS A 9 8.52 -1.20 19.58
C HIS A 9 8.32 0.15 20.29
N ARG A 10 9.12 1.14 19.93
CA ARG A 10 8.99 2.51 20.46
C ARG A 10 7.67 3.16 20.04
N ALA A 11 7.20 2.88 18.84
CA ALA A 11 5.92 3.37 18.33
C ALA A 11 4.71 2.58 18.87
N LYS A 12 4.95 1.56 19.70
CA LYS A 12 3.92 0.67 20.24
C LYS A 12 3.15 -0.07 19.16
N ALA A 13 3.79 -0.30 18.02
CA ALA A 13 3.24 -1.09 16.94
C ALA A 13 3.49 -2.57 17.18
N THR A 14 2.62 -3.42 16.66
CA THR A 14 2.70 -4.87 16.84
C THR A 14 3.03 -5.55 15.52
N ILE A 15 4.04 -6.42 15.53
CA ILE A 15 4.32 -7.29 14.40
C ILE A 15 3.36 -8.46 14.49
N THR A 16 2.35 -8.50 13.60
CA THR A 16 1.30 -9.51 13.62
C THR A 16 1.62 -10.74 12.77
N GLY A 17 2.62 -10.64 11.89
CA GLY A 17 3.04 -11.76 11.06
C GLY A 17 4.48 -11.62 10.63
N ARG A 18 5.18 -12.76 10.60
CA ARG A 18 6.53 -12.85 10.07
C ARG A 18 6.57 -14.08 9.17
N GLN A 19 6.90 -13.85 7.89
CA GLN A 19 7.02 -14.93 6.91
C GLN A 19 8.38 -14.86 6.24
N LYS A 20 8.91 -16.00 5.91
CA LYS A 20 10.13 -16.09 5.11
C LYS A 20 9.77 -16.73 3.78
N LYS A 21 9.91 -15.96 2.69
CA LYS A 21 9.64 -16.44 1.32
C LYS A 21 10.90 -16.30 0.49
N GLU A 22 11.42 -17.42 0.00
CA GLU A 22 12.66 -17.45 -0.76
C GLU A 22 13.78 -16.79 0.05
N ASN A 23 14.34 -15.68 -0.44
CA ASN A 23 15.41 -14.96 0.24
C ASN A 23 14.92 -13.69 0.93
N ARG A 24 13.60 -13.59 1.19
CA ARG A 24 12.99 -12.39 1.75
C ARG A 24 12.29 -12.69 3.07
N ASP A 25 12.43 -11.78 4.01
CA ASP A 25 11.63 -11.78 5.22
C ASP A 25 10.52 -10.74 5.06
N VAL A 26 9.27 -11.14 5.31
CA VAL A 26 8.10 -10.29 5.17
C VAL A 26 7.45 -10.13 6.53
N TRP A 27 7.40 -8.90 7.04
CA TRP A 27 6.76 -8.57 8.32
C TRP A 27 5.49 -7.78 8.09
N THR A 28 4.40 -8.23 8.68
CA THR A 28 3.14 -7.49 8.71
C THR A 28 3.00 -6.82 10.06
N VAL A 29 2.72 -5.53 10.08
CA VAL A 29 2.68 -4.70 11.28
C VAL A 29 1.34 -3.98 11.37
N GLU A 30 0.77 -3.94 12.58
CA GLU A 30 -0.43 -3.18 12.88
C GLU A 30 -0.15 -2.25 14.05
N GLY A 31 -0.93 -1.19 14.17
CA GLY A 31 -0.82 -0.26 15.30
C GLY A 31 -0.02 1.00 15.04
N LEU A 32 0.53 1.18 13.84
CA LEU A 32 1.11 2.48 13.46
C LEU A 32 -0.04 3.46 13.26
N VAL A 33 0.08 4.63 13.89
CA VAL A 33 -1.02 5.61 13.92
C VAL A 33 -0.96 6.53 12.71
N HIS A 34 -1.88 6.30 11.77
CA HIS A 34 -2.13 7.19 10.64
C HIS A 34 -3.58 6.98 10.20
N PRO A 35 -4.35 8.04 9.88
CA PRO A 35 -5.76 7.89 9.52
C PRO A 35 -5.98 6.91 8.38
N GLY A 36 -6.74 5.86 8.63
CA GLY A 36 -7.06 4.83 7.64
C GLY A 36 -6.00 3.75 7.46
N LEU A 37 -4.84 3.88 8.07
CA LEU A 37 -3.78 2.88 7.95
C LEU A 37 -4.17 1.60 8.70
N LYS A 38 -4.35 0.51 7.95
CA LYS A 38 -4.75 -0.79 8.49
C LYS A 38 -3.53 -1.62 8.86
N ARG A 39 -2.57 -1.71 7.94
CA ARG A 39 -1.35 -2.47 8.16
C ARG A 39 -0.21 -1.92 7.33
N THR A 40 1.00 -2.21 7.77
CA THR A 40 2.22 -1.88 7.05
C THR A 40 3.00 -3.18 6.85
N VAL A 41 3.49 -3.39 5.63
CA VAL A 41 4.29 -4.57 5.30
C VAL A 41 5.72 -4.13 5.05
N PHE A 42 6.66 -4.74 5.76
CA PHE A 42 8.09 -4.50 5.60
C PHE A 42 8.71 -5.73 4.94
N VAL A 43 9.47 -5.52 3.89
CA VAL A 43 10.17 -6.60 3.19
C VAL A 43 11.67 -6.39 3.32
N PHE A 44 12.37 -7.41 3.81
CA PHE A 44 13.83 -7.41 3.98
C PHE A 44 14.44 -8.43 3.04
N LYS A 45 15.58 -8.08 2.46
CA LYS A 45 16.40 -8.99 1.68
C LYS A 45 17.81 -8.96 2.26
N GLN A 46 18.32 -10.12 2.68
CA GLN A 46 19.62 -10.19 3.35
C GLN A 46 19.71 -9.22 4.54
N ARG A 47 18.62 -9.16 5.33
CA ARG A 47 18.49 -8.33 6.54
C ARG A 47 18.43 -6.82 6.26
N ALA A 48 18.41 -6.39 5.00
CA ALA A 48 18.26 -4.99 4.62
C ALA A 48 16.82 -4.72 4.16
N LEU A 49 16.25 -3.60 4.62
CA LEU A 49 14.91 -3.19 4.22
C LEU A 49 14.90 -2.80 2.75
N VAL A 50 14.07 -3.47 1.95
CA VAL A 50 13.97 -3.23 0.51
C VAL A 50 12.61 -2.74 0.04
N GLU A 51 11.57 -2.92 0.85
CA GLU A 51 10.23 -2.48 0.49
C GLU A 51 9.40 -2.16 1.73
N VAL A 52 8.58 -1.10 1.64
CA VAL A 52 7.57 -0.75 2.65
C VAL A 52 6.26 -0.51 1.92
N GLU A 53 5.22 -1.25 2.28
CA GLU A 53 3.88 -1.08 1.73
C GLU A 53 2.94 -0.62 2.83
N LEU A 54 2.24 0.51 2.60
CA LEU A 54 1.24 1.05 3.50
C LEU A 54 -0.14 0.73 2.92
N GLN A 55 -0.98 0.02 3.68
CA GLN A 55 -2.31 -0.39 3.24
C GLN A 55 -3.37 0.36 4.03
N TYR A 56 -4.21 1.12 3.31
CA TYR A 56 -5.25 1.97 3.87
C TYR A 56 -6.63 1.42 3.53
N GLU A 57 -7.49 1.35 4.54
CA GLU A 57 -8.90 1.04 4.39
C GLU A 57 -9.71 2.05 5.19
N TYR A 58 -10.79 2.55 4.59
CA TYR A 58 -11.68 3.51 5.21
C TYR A 58 -13.08 2.90 5.25
N GLU A 59 -13.52 2.53 6.43
CA GLU A 59 -14.85 1.99 6.62
C GLU A 59 -15.91 3.03 6.29
N ASN A 60 -17.04 2.59 5.73
CA ASN A 60 -18.18 3.43 5.38
C ASN A 60 -17.91 4.48 4.30
N TRP A 61 -16.77 4.45 3.64
CA TRP A 61 -16.51 5.32 2.51
C TRP A 61 -17.07 4.70 1.22
N ASN A 62 -17.76 5.53 0.41
CA ASN A 62 -18.18 5.14 -0.91
C ASN A 62 -17.04 5.27 -1.93
N ILE A 63 -17.28 4.83 -3.17
CA ILE A 63 -16.25 4.87 -4.21
C ILE A 63 -15.80 6.31 -4.52
N GLU A 64 -16.70 7.28 -4.43
CA GLU A 64 -16.40 8.69 -4.71
C GLU A 64 -15.37 9.24 -3.72
N ARG A 65 -15.50 8.91 -2.44
CA ARG A 65 -14.56 9.33 -1.40
C ARG A 65 -13.19 8.67 -1.59
N TYR A 66 -13.16 7.39 -1.97
CA TYR A 66 -11.91 6.71 -2.29
C TYR A 66 -11.23 7.35 -3.49
N ASN A 67 -11.99 7.66 -4.55
CA ASN A 67 -11.45 8.32 -5.73
C ASN A 67 -10.92 9.73 -5.41
N GLN A 68 -11.62 10.46 -4.55
CA GLN A 68 -11.17 11.78 -4.08
C GLN A 68 -9.85 11.64 -3.32
N ARG A 69 -9.74 10.68 -2.42
CA ARG A 69 -8.51 10.45 -1.64
C ARG A 69 -7.35 10.04 -2.55
N MET A 70 -7.60 9.15 -3.52
CA MET A 70 -6.61 8.78 -4.52
C MET A 70 -6.10 10.01 -5.28
N GLY A 71 -7.00 10.88 -5.71
CA GLY A 71 -6.65 12.12 -6.39
C GLY A 71 -5.80 13.05 -5.53
N GLU A 72 -6.12 13.17 -4.25
CA GLU A 72 -5.35 13.97 -3.29
C GLU A 72 -3.93 13.44 -3.11
N ILE A 73 -3.78 12.13 -2.94
CA ILE A 73 -2.47 11.50 -2.76
C ILE A 73 -1.65 11.62 -4.05
N ARG A 74 -2.27 11.35 -5.20
CA ARG A 74 -1.63 11.49 -6.50
C ARG A 74 -1.12 12.91 -6.73
N LYS A 75 -1.96 13.91 -6.43
CA LYS A 75 -1.59 15.32 -6.56
C LYS A 75 -0.39 15.66 -5.68
N TYR A 76 -0.39 15.18 -4.45
CA TYR A 76 0.71 15.40 -3.51
C TYR A 76 2.02 14.84 -4.07
N PHE A 77 2.00 13.62 -4.59
CA PHE A 77 3.19 12.99 -5.17
C PHE A 77 3.60 13.62 -6.50
N ASP A 78 2.64 14.04 -7.33
CA ASP A 78 2.93 14.74 -8.58
C ASP A 78 3.63 16.09 -8.31
N GLU A 79 3.18 16.83 -7.31
CA GLU A 79 3.80 18.09 -6.93
C GLU A 79 5.20 17.91 -6.35
N LYS A 80 5.41 16.81 -5.63
CA LYS A 80 6.68 16.56 -4.94
C LYS A 80 7.71 15.88 -5.85
N TYR A 81 7.29 14.97 -6.72
CA TYR A 81 8.18 14.10 -7.49
C TYR A 81 8.01 14.21 -9.01
N GLY A 82 7.13 15.06 -9.49
CA GLY A 82 6.80 15.17 -10.91
C GLY A 82 5.61 14.29 -11.28
N THR A 83 5.20 14.36 -12.55
CA THR A 83 4.01 13.64 -13.02
C THR A 83 4.18 12.14 -12.94
N GLY A 84 3.28 11.48 -12.23
CA GLY A 84 3.27 10.03 -12.09
C GLY A 84 2.88 9.33 -13.39
N LYS A 85 3.46 8.16 -13.62
CA LYS A 85 3.13 7.31 -14.77
C LYS A 85 1.98 6.38 -14.40
N LEU A 86 0.94 6.33 -15.24
CA LEU A 86 -0.12 5.33 -15.10
C LEU A 86 0.45 3.96 -15.47
N VAL A 87 0.49 3.03 -14.51
CA VAL A 87 1.06 1.70 -14.73
C VAL A 87 0.01 0.60 -14.77
N SER A 88 -1.20 0.88 -14.25
CA SER A 88 -2.30 -0.06 -14.31
C SER A 88 -3.63 0.67 -14.33
N ARG A 89 -4.51 0.23 -15.21
CA ARG A 89 -5.92 0.63 -15.21
C ARG A 89 -6.70 -0.53 -15.79
N SER A 90 -7.35 -1.31 -14.95
CA SER A 90 -8.10 -2.46 -15.38
C SER A 90 -9.41 -2.56 -14.60
N ARG A 91 -10.42 -3.11 -15.26
CA ARG A 91 -11.69 -3.46 -14.63
C ARG A 91 -12.09 -4.82 -15.20
N ASP A 92 -12.08 -5.83 -14.36
CA ASP A 92 -12.37 -7.20 -14.74
C ASP A 92 -13.63 -7.68 -14.04
N THR A 93 -14.44 -8.47 -14.75
CA THR A 93 -15.61 -9.11 -14.19
C THR A 93 -15.46 -10.62 -14.39
N ASP A 94 -15.45 -11.36 -13.28
CA ASP A 94 -15.33 -12.82 -13.30
C ASP A 94 -16.20 -13.40 -12.18
N ALA A 95 -17.05 -14.40 -12.52
CA ALA A 95 -17.93 -15.07 -11.56
C ALA A 95 -18.69 -14.11 -10.64
N ASP A 96 -19.29 -13.07 -11.22
CA ASP A 96 -20.06 -12.03 -10.54
C ASP A 96 -19.24 -11.14 -9.60
N VAL A 97 -17.92 -11.22 -9.67
CA VAL A 97 -17.00 -10.32 -8.94
C VAL A 97 -16.48 -9.27 -9.89
N ILE A 98 -16.65 -8.01 -9.53
CA ILE A 98 -16.12 -6.87 -10.29
C ILE A 98 -14.85 -6.41 -9.56
N GLN A 99 -13.72 -6.47 -10.24
CA GLN A 99 -12.44 -6.01 -9.71
C GLN A 99 -11.96 -4.79 -10.48
N THR A 100 -11.48 -3.80 -9.77
CA THR A 100 -10.91 -2.58 -10.34
C THR A 100 -9.51 -2.36 -9.75
N LEU A 101 -8.55 -2.07 -10.62
CA LEU A 101 -7.19 -1.75 -10.21
C LEU A 101 -6.71 -0.52 -10.97
N VAL A 102 -6.25 0.50 -10.25
CA VAL A 102 -5.65 1.71 -10.83
C VAL A 102 -4.34 1.97 -10.09
N GLY A 103 -3.27 2.16 -10.82
CA GLY A 103 -1.95 2.38 -10.23
C GLY A 103 -1.12 3.42 -10.95
N TYR A 104 -0.33 4.16 -10.17
CA TYR A 104 0.60 5.18 -10.63
C TYR A 104 1.98 4.93 -10.04
N GLN A 105 3.03 5.37 -10.74
CA GLN A 105 4.41 5.13 -10.37
C GLN A 105 5.24 6.39 -10.52
N TRP A 106 6.12 6.61 -9.55
CA TRP A 106 7.13 7.68 -9.56
C TRP A 106 8.49 7.07 -9.26
N MET A 107 9.53 7.61 -9.90
CA MET A 107 10.91 7.24 -9.59
C MET A 107 11.58 8.39 -8.88
N VAL A 108 12.14 8.12 -7.69
CA VAL A 108 12.83 9.11 -6.87
C VAL A 108 14.22 8.56 -6.54
N GLY A 109 15.21 8.90 -7.38
CA GLY A 109 16.54 8.31 -7.23
C GLY A 109 16.49 6.80 -7.44
N ALA A 110 16.96 6.05 -6.45
CA ALA A 110 16.96 4.59 -6.46
C ALA A 110 15.72 3.99 -5.79
N THR A 111 14.67 4.80 -5.57
CA THR A 111 13.42 4.34 -4.96
C THR A 111 12.28 4.45 -5.94
N MET A 112 11.49 3.39 -6.06
CA MET A 112 10.25 3.40 -6.81
C MET A 112 9.09 3.56 -5.84
N LEU A 113 8.24 4.56 -6.10
CA LEU A 113 7.03 4.83 -5.32
C LEU A 113 5.84 4.46 -6.18
N GLU A 114 4.93 3.66 -5.62
CA GLU A 114 3.71 3.25 -6.30
C GLU A 114 2.49 3.56 -5.46
N LEU A 115 1.42 4.00 -6.11
CA LEU A 115 0.13 4.27 -5.49
C LEU A 115 -0.92 3.44 -6.22
N PHE A 116 -1.64 2.58 -5.49
CA PHE A 116 -2.67 1.73 -6.05
C PHE A 116 -4.01 1.91 -5.35
N TYR A 117 -5.07 1.89 -6.14
CA TYR A 117 -6.44 1.71 -5.68
C TYR A 117 -6.93 0.35 -6.17
N PHE A 118 -7.42 -0.47 -5.27
CA PHE A 118 -8.02 -1.76 -5.58
C PHE A 118 -9.42 -1.84 -5.01
N SER A 119 -10.36 -2.37 -5.77
CA SER A 119 -11.68 -2.71 -5.27
C SER A 119 -12.13 -4.06 -5.82
N ALA A 120 -12.87 -4.80 -4.98
CA ALA A 120 -13.55 -6.02 -5.37
C ALA A 120 -14.98 -5.93 -4.86
N GLN A 121 -15.95 -6.18 -5.74
CA GLN A 121 -17.36 -6.12 -5.40
C GLN A 121 -18.06 -7.39 -5.85
N HIS A 122 -18.80 -8.01 -4.91
CA HIS A 122 -19.65 -9.18 -5.18
C HIS A 122 -20.96 -8.96 -4.42
N ASP A 123 -22.05 -8.75 -5.15
CA ASP A 123 -23.36 -8.38 -4.59
C ASP A 123 -23.25 -7.17 -3.66
N SER A 124 -23.63 -7.31 -2.40
CA SER A 124 -23.53 -6.25 -1.40
C SER A 124 -22.16 -6.20 -0.70
N LEU A 125 -21.28 -7.16 -0.97
CA LEU A 125 -19.94 -7.20 -0.37
C LEU A 125 -18.99 -6.37 -1.22
N VAL A 126 -18.40 -5.37 -0.59
CA VAL A 126 -17.44 -4.46 -1.26
C VAL A 126 -16.19 -4.36 -0.42
N TYR A 127 -15.05 -4.62 -1.06
CA TYR A 127 -13.72 -4.42 -0.48
C TYR A 127 -13.00 -3.35 -1.29
N ARG A 128 -12.47 -2.35 -0.60
CA ARG A 128 -11.70 -1.27 -1.23
C ARG A 128 -10.47 -0.99 -0.40
N THR A 129 -9.34 -0.77 -1.08
CA THR A 129 -8.10 -0.42 -0.41
C THR A 129 -7.28 0.55 -1.25
N ILE A 130 -6.51 1.39 -0.57
CA ILE A 130 -5.48 2.22 -1.18
C ILE A 130 -4.15 1.73 -0.61
N SER A 131 -3.16 1.51 -1.47
CA SER A 131 -1.83 1.14 -1.01
C SER A 131 -0.77 2.09 -1.56
N VAL A 132 0.20 2.39 -0.71
CA VAL A 132 1.39 3.17 -1.07
C VAL A 132 2.59 2.28 -0.82
N ASP A 133 3.40 2.08 -1.84
CA ASP A 133 4.48 1.13 -1.83
C ASP A 133 5.80 1.82 -2.19
N TYR A 134 6.82 1.65 -1.35
CA TYR A 134 8.17 2.16 -1.54
C TYR A 134 9.10 0.98 -1.76
N LYS A 135 9.73 0.91 -2.92
CA LYS A 135 10.65 -0.17 -3.27
C LYS A 135 12.03 0.37 -3.56
N ALA A 136 13.06 -0.21 -2.95
CA ALA A 136 14.45 0.04 -3.32
C ALA A 136 14.74 -0.66 -4.65
N MET A 137 15.31 0.07 -5.57
CA MET A 137 15.66 -0.45 -6.91
C MET A 137 17.15 -0.79 -7.01
#